data_c03cac5fc8366b022e9548a4d918693b
#
_entry.id   c03cac5fc8366b022e9548a4d918693b
#
_cell.length_a   1.000
_cell.length_b   1.000
_cell.length_c   1.000
_cell.angle_alpha   90.00
_cell.angle_beta   90.00
_cell.angle_gamma   90.00
#
_symmetry.space_group_name_H-M   'P 1'
#
loop_
_entity.id
_entity.type
_entity.pdbx_description
1 polymer ?
#
loop_
_entity_poly.entity_id
_entity_poly.type
_entity_poly.pdbx_seq_one_letter_code
_entity_poly.pdbx_strand_id
1 'polypeptide(L)'
;MTSKYKVVPPPVQQSWKASGENPAGFDDNILPSPQRGFMLALSGGRNTGKSVVCYNLIKQYAGAFDGIFVMSPTWKQDSTIAPEATGLEEENYFETLDTKFITELMDKQREEKKKYDKGNLRQKFLSRYLLVLDDCISEEMFSKNQNSSVLNALAFKGRHFRISTIITTQSYKSLPRKFRINVPNWVLMRTYNAGERKSICEELCNTMSEKDFDSMYNHAIEEDYSFFYVFMDAPNKKECFRKNFETILSN
;
A
#
# COMPACT_ATOMS: atom_id res chain seq x y z
N MET A 1 14.00 16.09 -17.47
CA MET A 1 13.92 14.62 -17.59
C MET A 1 12.45 14.26 -17.49
N THR A 2 11.83 13.82 -18.55
CA THR A 2 10.41 13.44 -18.54
C THR A 2 10.25 12.16 -17.74
N SER A 3 9.40 12.18 -16.71
CA SER A 3 9.04 11.00 -15.92
C SER A 3 8.60 9.87 -16.84
N LYS A 4 9.23 8.69 -16.72
CA LYS A 4 8.86 7.47 -17.45
C LYS A 4 7.48 6.92 -17.05
N TYR A 5 6.89 7.43 -15.99
CA TYR A 5 5.57 7.03 -15.55
C TYR A 5 4.52 7.96 -16.19
N LYS A 6 3.57 7.38 -16.92
CA LYS A 6 2.37 8.10 -17.28
C LYS A 6 1.66 8.50 -16.00
N VAL A 7 1.78 9.78 -15.62
CA VAL A 7 0.90 10.36 -14.61
C VAL A 7 -0.49 10.34 -15.25
N VAL A 8 -1.33 9.42 -14.80
CA VAL A 8 -2.74 9.43 -15.20
C VAL A 8 -3.35 10.66 -14.54
N PRO A 9 -3.88 11.62 -15.30
CA PRO A 9 -4.53 12.78 -14.70
C PRO A 9 -5.67 12.28 -13.81
N PRO A 10 -5.87 12.90 -12.62
CA PRO A 10 -6.95 12.49 -11.74
C PRO A 10 -8.28 12.61 -12.48
N PRO A 11 -9.22 11.71 -12.23
CA PRO A 11 -10.60 11.99 -12.56
C PRO A 11 -10.98 13.30 -11.87
N VAL A 12 -11.65 14.19 -12.61
CA VAL A 12 -12.11 15.49 -12.11
C VAL A 12 -12.75 15.29 -10.73
N GLN A 13 -12.26 16.02 -9.74
CA GLN A 13 -12.74 15.99 -8.36
C GLN A 13 -14.26 16.19 -8.33
N GLN A 14 -14.98 15.11 -8.26
CA GLN A 14 -16.33 15.14 -7.70
C GLN A 14 -16.18 14.79 -6.23
N SER A 15 -16.81 15.61 -5.38
CA SER A 15 -16.81 15.53 -3.93
C SER A 15 -16.51 14.14 -3.37
N TRP A 16 -15.54 14.03 -2.47
CA TRP A 16 -15.01 12.86 -1.77
C TRP A 16 -16.07 12.00 -1.01
N LYS A 17 -17.17 11.68 -1.62
CA LYS A 17 -18.14 10.72 -1.10
C LYS A 17 -17.90 9.41 -1.84
N ALA A 18 -17.30 8.45 -1.15
CA ALA A 18 -17.15 7.11 -1.69
C ALA A 18 -18.54 6.58 -2.11
N SER A 19 -18.71 6.38 -3.41
CA SER A 19 -19.98 5.93 -4.00
C SER A 19 -20.36 4.48 -3.63
N GLY A 20 -19.50 3.77 -2.90
CA GLY A 20 -19.63 2.34 -2.68
C GLY A 20 -19.09 1.49 -3.83
N GLU A 21 -18.76 2.10 -4.96
CA GLU A 21 -18.18 1.49 -6.15
C GLU A 21 -16.71 1.88 -6.29
N ASN A 22 -15.96 1.16 -7.10
CA ASN A 22 -14.60 1.53 -7.44
C ASN A 22 -14.60 2.79 -8.32
N PRO A 23 -13.55 3.65 -8.27
CA PRO A 23 -13.42 4.79 -9.16
C PRO A 23 -13.53 4.36 -10.63
N ALA A 24 -14.06 5.24 -11.47
CA ALA A 24 -14.11 5.00 -12.91
C ALA A 24 -12.70 4.72 -13.45
N GLY A 25 -12.52 3.59 -14.13
CA GLY A 25 -11.23 3.15 -14.67
C GLY A 25 -10.32 2.43 -13.66
N PHE A 26 -10.79 2.15 -12.44
CA PHE A 26 -10.06 1.31 -11.49
C PHE A 26 -10.16 -0.17 -11.91
N ASP A 27 -9.03 -0.86 -11.94
CA ASP A 27 -8.96 -2.27 -12.34
C ASP A 27 -8.51 -3.16 -11.16
N ASP A 28 -9.45 -3.91 -10.60
CA ASP A 28 -9.23 -4.89 -9.53
C ASP A 28 -8.31 -6.06 -9.95
N ASN A 29 -8.06 -6.25 -11.25
CA ASN A 29 -7.11 -7.24 -11.73
C ASN A 29 -5.65 -6.74 -11.64
N ILE A 30 -5.45 -5.44 -11.46
CA ILE A 30 -4.13 -4.81 -11.40
C ILE A 30 -3.80 -4.36 -9.98
N LEU A 31 -4.76 -3.79 -9.26
CA LEU A 31 -4.56 -3.23 -7.93
C LEU A 31 -5.51 -3.86 -6.90
N PRO A 32 -5.10 -3.95 -5.63
CA PRO A 32 -5.96 -4.47 -4.58
C PRO A 32 -7.27 -3.69 -4.45
N SER A 33 -8.38 -4.40 -4.37
CA SER A 33 -9.71 -3.78 -4.29
C SER A 33 -9.92 -3.00 -2.99
N PRO A 34 -10.31 -1.72 -3.08
CA PRO A 34 -10.63 -0.90 -1.91
C PRO A 34 -11.88 -1.39 -1.17
N GLN A 35 -12.72 -2.21 -1.82
CA GLN A 35 -13.96 -2.76 -1.25
C GLN A 35 -13.71 -3.70 -0.07
N ARG A 36 -12.59 -4.42 -0.09
CA ARG A 36 -12.26 -5.46 0.90
C ARG A 36 -11.30 -4.99 1.98
N GLY A 37 -10.70 -3.81 1.78
CA GLY A 37 -9.51 -3.39 2.53
C GLY A 37 -8.29 -4.24 2.13
N PHE A 38 -7.13 -3.63 2.03
CA PHE A 38 -5.90 -4.28 1.59
C PHE A 38 -4.68 -3.78 2.35
N MET A 39 -3.57 -4.48 2.17
CA MET A 39 -2.26 -4.01 2.55
C MET A 39 -1.31 -4.17 1.36
N LEU A 40 -0.61 -3.09 1.05
CA LEU A 40 0.37 -3.01 -0.03
C LEU A 40 1.64 -2.34 0.50
N ALA A 41 2.78 -2.98 0.34
CA ALA A 41 4.04 -2.39 0.73
C ALA A 41 4.95 -2.11 -0.48
N LEU A 42 5.66 -0.99 -0.44
CA LEU A 42 6.67 -0.59 -1.40
C LEU A 42 8.03 -0.64 -0.71
N SER A 43 8.94 -1.43 -1.23
CA SER A 43 10.29 -1.55 -0.68
C SER A 43 11.35 -1.19 -1.71
N GLY A 44 12.30 -0.35 -1.32
CA GLY A 44 13.42 0.04 -2.17
C GLY A 44 14.25 1.17 -1.58
N GLY A 45 15.50 1.26 -1.98
CA GLY A 45 16.44 2.29 -1.54
C GLY A 45 16.03 3.72 -1.94
N ARG A 46 16.87 4.67 -1.62
CA ARG A 46 16.69 6.06 -2.06
C ARG A 46 16.74 6.16 -3.59
N ASN A 47 16.01 7.10 -4.15
CA ASN A 47 15.99 7.40 -5.60
C ASN A 47 15.55 6.22 -6.50
N THR A 48 14.85 5.23 -5.96
CA THR A 48 14.30 4.11 -6.75
C THR A 48 12.92 4.39 -7.34
N GLY A 49 12.30 5.53 -7.03
CA GLY A 49 10.98 5.91 -7.54
C GLY A 49 9.81 5.60 -6.60
N LYS A 50 10.06 5.18 -5.33
CA LYS A 50 9.00 4.86 -4.36
C LYS A 50 7.95 5.96 -4.21
N SER A 51 8.38 7.21 -3.97
CA SER A 51 7.44 8.34 -3.78
C SER A 51 6.57 8.57 -5.01
N VAL A 52 7.13 8.40 -6.22
CA VAL A 52 6.36 8.53 -7.47
C VAL A 52 5.31 7.42 -7.59
N VAL A 53 5.68 6.17 -7.28
CA VAL A 53 4.72 5.06 -7.29
C VAL A 53 3.67 5.26 -6.21
N CYS A 54 4.05 5.66 -5.00
CA CYS A 54 3.13 5.97 -3.90
C CYS A 54 2.14 7.08 -4.30
N TYR A 55 2.63 8.17 -4.89
CA TYR A 55 1.79 9.23 -5.44
C TYR A 55 0.78 8.71 -6.46
N ASN A 56 1.24 7.92 -7.44
CA ASN A 56 0.36 7.36 -8.45
C ASN A 56 -0.71 6.45 -7.83
N LEU A 57 -0.38 5.67 -6.80
CA LEU A 57 -1.34 4.86 -6.06
C LEU A 57 -2.37 5.72 -5.34
N ILE A 58 -1.95 6.78 -4.64
CA ILE A 58 -2.88 7.73 -3.99
C ILE A 58 -3.87 8.29 -5.03
N LYS A 59 -3.38 8.69 -6.20
CA LYS A 59 -4.20 9.22 -7.29
C LYS A 59 -5.16 8.17 -7.86
N GLN A 60 -4.71 6.93 -8.05
CA GLN A 60 -5.55 5.83 -8.54
C GLN A 60 -6.67 5.49 -7.54
N TYR A 61 -6.39 5.59 -6.26
CA TYR A 61 -7.36 5.34 -5.21
C TYR A 61 -8.21 6.56 -4.82
N ALA A 62 -7.94 7.73 -5.40
CA ALA A 62 -8.73 8.93 -5.16
C ALA A 62 -10.21 8.68 -5.50
N GLY A 63 -11.10 9.02 -4.58
CA GLY A 63 -12.55 8.77 -4.73
C GLY A 63 -13.03 7.37 -4.33
N ALA A 64 -12.11 6.41 -4.07
CA ALA A 64 -12.47 5.08 -3.57
C ALA A 64 -12.65 5.04 -2.05
N PHE A 65 -12.14 6.03 -1.33
CA PHE A 65 -12.13 6.10 0.12
C PHE A 65 -12.86 7.34 0.64
N ASP A 66 -13.46 7.22 1.82
CA ASP A 66 -14.09 8.33 2.54
C ASP A 66 -13.05 9.25 3.20
N GLY A 67 -11.82 8.78 3.34
CA GLY A 67 -10.67 9.56 3.78
C GLY A 67 -9.36 8.85 3.45
N ILE A 68 -8.36 9.64 3.06
CA ILE A 68 -6.98 9.20 2.83
C ILE A 68 -6.10 10.00 3.77
N PHE A 69 -5.30 9.33 4.59
CA PHE A 69 -4.42 9.93 5.57
C PHE A 69 -2.97 9.54 5.29
N VAL A 70 -2.08 10.50 5.29
CA VAL A 70 -0.66 10.32 4.98
C VAL A 70 0.16 10.60 6.25
N MET A 71 0.95 9.62 6.67
CA MET A 71 1.92 9.75 7.75
C MET A 71 3.31 9.64 7.14
N SER A 72 4.02 10.76 7.06
CA SER A 72 5.36 10.84 6.46
C SER A 72 6.19 11.91 7.14
N PRO A 73 7.41 11.60 7.61
CA PRO A 73 8.29 12.61 8.21
C PRO A 73 8.83 13.62 7.19
N THR A 74 8.66 13.35 5.90
CA THR A 74 9.25 14.16 4.82
C THR A 74 8.22 14.82 3.90
N TRP A 75 6.91 14.72 4.19
CA TRP A 75 5.88 15.23 3.27
C TRP A 75 6.01 16.73 2.97
N LYS A 76 6.51 17.53 3.90
CA LYS A 76 6.76 18.97 3.71
C LYS A 76 7.93 19.25 2.76
N GLN A 77 8.87 18.31 2.62
CA GLN A 77 10.05 18.41 1.79
C GLN A 77 9.95 17.61 0.48
N ASP A 78 9.09 16.60 0.44
CA ASP A 78 8.84 15.77 -0.75
C ASP A 78 7.64 16.30 -1.53
N SER A 79 7.91 17.14 -2.52
CA SER A 79 6.89 17.72 -3.39
C SER A 79 6.06 16.68 -4.16
N THR A 80 6.50 15.41 -4.19
CA THR A 80 5.78 14.34 -4.90
C THR A 80 4.54 13.91 -4.15
N ILE A 81 4.60 13.84 -2.81
CA ILE A 81 3.50 13.39 -1.97
C ILE A 81 2.82 14.52 -1.19
N ALA A 82 3.25 15.76 -1.39
CA ALA A 82 2.68 16.93 -0.74
C ALA A 82 1.20 17.16 -1.10
N PRO A 83 0.44 17.91 -0.30
CA PRO A 83 -0.96 18.23 -0.56
C PRO A 83 -1.23 18.77 -1.96
N GLU A 84 -0.38 19.67 -2.44
CA GLU A 84 -0.49 20.30 -3.78
C GLU A 84 -0.40 19.25 -4.91
N ALA A 85 0.40 18.21 -4.72
CA ALA A 85 0.53 17.15 -5.71
C ALA A 85 -0.63 16.16 -5.63
N THR A 86 -0.96 15.70 -4.43
CA THR A 86 -1.97 14.65 -4.22
C THR A 86 -3.40 15.17 -4.31
N GLY A 87 -3.63 16.45 -3.99
CA GLY A 87 -4.94 17.08 -3.88
C GLY A 87 -5.69 16.70 -2.59
N LEU A 88 -4.96 16.22 -1.59
CA LEU A 88 -5.50 15.97 -0.25
C LEU A 88 -5.36 17.24 0.59
N GLU A 89 -6.27 17.45 1.54
CA GLU A 89 -6.17 18.55 2.51
C GLU A 89 -4.99 18.36 3.46
N GLU A 90 -4.35 19.46 3.90
CA GLU A 90 -3.17 19.41 4.79
C GLU A 90 -3.49 18.70 6.13
N GLU A 91 -4.72 18.80 6.60
CA GLU A 91 -5.21 18.14 7.84
C GLU A 91 -5.13 16.61 7.77
N ASN A 92 -5.02 16.04 6.58
CA ASN A 92 -4.85 14.60 6.37
C ASN A 92 -3.39 14.14 6.47
N TYR A 93 -2.45 15.06 6.73
CA TYR A 93 -1.03 14.78 6.81
C TYR A 93 -0.51 14.84 8.24
N PHE A 94 0.33 13.86 8.57
CA PHE A 94 1.00 13.74 9.86
C PHE A 94 2.50 13.62 9.64
N GLU A 95 3.31 14.34 10.42
CA GLU A 95 4.78 14.30 10.33
C GLU A 95 5.38 13.03 10.97
N THR A 96 4.62 12.31 11.76
CA THR A 96 5.05 11.10 12.45
C THR A 96 3.97 10.04 12.43
N LEU A 97 4.35 8.80 12.73
CA LEU A 97 3.38 7.73 12.94
C LEU A 97 2.50 8.04 14.17
N ASP A 98 1.26 8.43 13.93
CA ASP A 98 0.29 8.70 14.99
C ASP A 98 -0.52 7.43 15.31
N THR A 99 -0.02 6.66 16.27
CA THR A 99 -0.68 5.43 16.73
C THR A 99 -1.98 5.68 17.47
N LYS A 100 -2.16 6.86 18.05
CA LYS A 100 -3.41 7.27 18.71
C LYS A 100 -4.50 7.47 17.66
N PHE A 101 -4.21 8.23 16.61
CA PHE A 101 -5.11 8.42 15.47
C PHE A 101 -5.52 7.09 14.85
N ILE A 102 -4.54 6.20 14.59
CA ILE A 102 -4.83 4.86 14.02
C ILE A 102 -5.77 4.07 14.93
N THR A 103 -5.57 4.13 16.25
CA THR A 103 -6.41 3.43 17.21
C THR A 103 -7.83 3.98 17.20
N GLU A 104 -7.98 5.30 17.24
CA GLU A 104 -9.29 5.98 17.17
C GLU A 104 -10.03 5.65 15.87
N LEU A 105 -9.31 5.62 14.74
CA LEU A 105 -9.88 5.22 13.44
C LEU A 105 -10.36 3.76 13.46
N MET A 106 -9.56 2.85 14.02
CA MET A 106 -9.96 1.44 14.16
C MET A 106 -11.17 1.26 15.07
N ASP A 107 -11.26 2.03 16.14
CA ASP A 107 -12.39 1.98 17.07
C ASP A 107 -13.66 2.53 16.42
N LYS A 108 -13.56 3.64 15.69
CA LYS A 108 -14.67 4.18 14.88
C LYS A 108 -15.21 3.13 13.92
N GLN A 109 -14.32 2.49 13.16
CA GLN A 109 -14.70 1.45 12.19
C GLN A 109 -15.31 0.21 12.86
N ARG A 110 -14.83 -0.15 14.06
CA ARG A 110 -15.41 -1.23 14.86
C ARG A 110 -16.84 -0.92 15.28
N GLU A 111 -17.13 0.31 15.68
CA GLU A 111 -18.49 0.73 16.04
C GLU A 111 -19.42 0.78 14.81
N GLU A 112 -18.94 1.27 13.66
CA GLU A 112 -19.70 1.22 12.41
C GLU A 112 -20.04 -0.22 12.02
N LYS A 113 -19.07 -1.12 12.11
CA LYS A 113 -19.29 -2.55 11.83
C LYS A 113 -20.31 -3.16 12.77
N LYS A 114 -20.29 -2.86 14.07
CA LYS A 114 -21.31 -3.33 15.01
C LYS A 114 -22.72 -2.86 14.64
N LYS A 115 -22.86 -1.60 14.14
CA LYS A 115 -24.14 -1.07 13.67
C LYS A 115 -24.59 -1.83 12.42
N TYR A 116 -23.67 -2.14 11.51
CA TYR A 116 -23.96 -2.94 10.32
C TYR A 116 -24.41 -4.36 10.70
N ASP A 117 -23.66 -5.04 11.54
CA ASP A 117 -23.94 -6.42 11.97
C ASP A 117 -25.30 -6.53 12.70
N LYS A 118 -25.76 -5.44 13.35
CA LYS A 118 -27.09 -5.33 13.95
C LYS A 118 -28.20 -4.92 12.96
N GLY A 119 -27.89 -4.78 11.66
CA GLY A 119 -28.83 -4.34 10.65
C GLY A 119 -29.21 -2.84 10.69
N ASN A 120 -28.57 -2.05 11.55
CA ASN A 120 -28.80 -0.60 11.68
C ASN A 120 -28.07 0.24 10.64
N LEU A 121 -27.18 -0.35 9.85
CA LEU A 121 -26.40 0.30 8.81
C LEU A 121 -26.34 -0.61 7.58
N ARG A 122 -26.58 -0.06 6.38
CA ARG A 122 -26.41 -0.81 5.13
C ARG A 122 -24.94 -0.81 4.72
N GLN A 123 -24.47 -1.89 4.08
CA GLN A 123 -23.10 -2.07 3.64
C GLN A 123 -22.55 -0.89 2.81
N LYS A 124 -23.37 -0.29 1.96
CA LYS A 124 -23.00 0.87 1.13
C LYS A 124 -22.63 2.13 1.93
N PHE A 125 -23.01 2.18 3.21
CA PHE A 125 -22.72 3.31 4.11
C PHE A 125 -21.56 3.05 5.06
N LEU A 126 -20.92 1.86 4.98
CA LEU A 126 -19.71 1.59 5.75
C LEU A 126 -18.56 2.40 5.17
N SER A 127 -17.98 3.24 5.98
CA SER A 127 -16.82 4.06 5.59
C SER A 127 -15.61 3.21 5.26
N ARG A 128 -14.77 3.71 4.34
CA ARG A 128 -13.50 3.10 3.92
C ARG A 128 -12.39 4.12 4.04
N TYR A 129 -11.28 3.72 4.60
CA TYR A 129 -10.15 4.61 4.80
C TYR A 129 -8.87 4.03 4.23
N LEU A 130 -8.01 4.91 3.70
CA LEU A 130 -6.66 4.58 3.28
C LEU A 130 -5.65 5.27 4.20
N LEU A 131 -4.77 4.48 4.79
CA LEU A 131 -3.59 4.96 5.50
C LEU A 131 -2.36 4.80 4.60
N VAL A 132 -1.64 5.87 4.38
CA VAL A 132 -0.34 5.87 3.70
C VAL A 132 0.73 6.12 4.76
N LEU A 133 1.55 5.10 5.01
CA LEU A 133 2.63 5.12 6.01
C LEU A 133 3.96 5.20 5.27
N ASP A 134 4.40 6.42 4.98
CA ASP A 134 5.55 6.68 4.13
C ASP A 134 6.82 6.89 4.95
N ASP A 135 7.76 5.95 4.83
CA ASP A 135 9.06 5.92 5.53
C ASP A 135 8.96 6.25 7.05
N CYS A 136 7.80 6.08 7.66
CA CYS A 136 7.55 6.38 9.07
C CYS A 136 7.54 5.11 9.96
N ILE A 137 7.81 3.94 9.40
CA ILE A 137 7.87 2.66 10.13
C ILE A 137 9.31 2.17 10.15
N SER A 138 9.83 1.90 11.36
CA SER A 138 11.15 1.29 11.56
C SER A 138 11.07 0.03 12.42
N GLU A 139 12.10 -0.83 12.35
CA GLU A 139 12.19 -2.03 13.19
C GLU A 139 12.10 -1.70 14.68
N GLU A 140 12.66 -0.57 15.11
CA GLU A 140 12.62 -0.10 16.49
C GLU A 140 11.20 0.16 17.00
N MET A 141 10.29 0.55 16.13
CA MET A 141 8.89 0.79 16.49
C MET A 141 8.16 -0.50 16.89
N PHE A 142 8.62 -1.64 16.37
CA PHE A 142 8.08 -2.94 16.75
C PHE A 142 8.63 -3.46 18.07
N SER A 143 9.72 -2.91 18.57
CA SER A 143 10.28 -3.25 19.90
C SER A 143 9.56 -2.53 21.04
N LYS A 144 8.87 -1.41 20.74
CA LYS A 144 8.08 -0.66 21.73
C LYS A 144 6.66 -1.23 21.77
N ASN A 145 6.28 -1.84 22.86
CA ASN A 145 5.02 -2.60 23.04
C ASN A 145 3.76 -1.89 22.50
N GLN A 146 3.64 -0.58 22.67
CA GLN A 146 2.43 0.16 22.27
C GLN A 146 2.33 0.31 20.74
N ASN A 147 3.40 0.74 20.07
CA ASN A 147 3.43 0.91 18.62
C ASN A 147 3.32 -0.45 17.89
N SER A 148 4.03 -1.44 18.39
CA SER A 148 3.97 -2.83 17.92
C SER A 148 2.55 -3.37 17.97
N SER A 149 1.81 -3.12 19.04
CA SER A 149 0.42 -3.56 19.17
C SER A 149 -0.51 -2.95 18.12
N VAL A 150 -0.40 -1.64 17.88
CA VAL A 150 -1.24 -0.93 16.90
C VAL A 150 -0.91 -1.34 15.47
N LEU A 151 0.38 -1.39 15.10
CA LEU A 151 0.80 -1.82 13.76
C LEU A 151 0.43 -3.28 13.47
N ASN A 152 0.62 -4.18 14.44
CA ASN A 152 0.18 -5.56 14.30
C ASN A 152 -1.36 -5.64 14.20
N ALA A 153 -2.11 -4.87 14.99
CA ALA A 153 -3.56 -4.83 14.89
C ALA A 153 -4.02 -4.35 13.52
N LEU A 154 -3.35 -3.35 12.95
CA LEU A 154 -3.61 -2.85 11.61
C LEU A 154 -3.35 -3.96 10.56
N ALA A 155 -2.21 -4.65 10.63
CA ALA A 155 -1.86 -5.74 9.72
C ALA A 155 -2.84 -6.91 9.78
N PHE A 156 -3.26 -7.32 10.98
CA PHE A 156 -4.14 -8.47 11.15
C PHE A 156 -5.62 -8.15 10.97
N LYS A 157 -6.05 -6.95 11.32
CA LYS A 157 -7.48 -6.60 11.45
C LYS A 157 -7.91 -5.45 10.55
N GLY A 158 -6.98 -4.66 9.97
CA GLY A 158 -7.30 -3.47 9.19
C GLY A 158 -8.35 -3.74 8.11
N ARG A 159 -8.16 -4.81 7.32
CA ARG A 159 -9.11 -5.22 6.28
C ARG A 159 -10.51 -5.51 6.81
N HIS A 160 -10.65 -6.06 8.02
CA HIS A 160 -11.95 -6.33 8.63
C HIS A 160 -12.68 -5.07 9.06
N PHE A 161 -11.93 -3.99 9.22
CA PHE A 161 -12.43 -2.65 9.55
C PHE A 161 -12.46 -1.72 8.33
N ARG A 162 -12.25 -2.26 7.11
CA ARG A 162 -12.22 -1.47 5.87
C ARG A 162 -11.19 -0.35 5.88
N ILE A 163 -10.08 -0.59 6.56
CA ILE A 163 -8.89 0.24 6.53
C ILE A 163 -7.89 -0.43 5.61
N SER A 164 -7.60 0.22 4.49
CA SER A 164 -6.52 -0.16 3.59
C SER A 164 -5.24 0.55 4.01
N THR A 165 -4.08 -0.07 3.74
CA THR A 165 -2.81 0.51 4.13
C THR A 165 -1.80 0.38 2.99
N ILE A 166 -1.18 1.49 2.62
CA ILE A 166 0.01 1.54 1.78
C ILE A 166 1.19 1.87 2.69
N ILE A 167 2.27 1.11 2.59
CA ILE A 167 3.48 1.29 3.40
C ILE A 167 4.65 1.48 2.46
N THR A 168 5.45 2.51 2.64
CA THR A 168 6.75 2.61 1.99
C THR A 168 7.88 2.36 2.99
N THR A 169 8.95 1.74 2.53
CA THR A 169 10.12 1.44 3.33
C THR A 169 11.38 1.39 2.48
N GLN A 170 12.51 1.78 3.07
CA GLN A 170 13.80 1.80 2.36
C GLN A 170 14.42 0.41 2.22
N SER A 171 14.00 -0.54 3.05
CA SER A 171 14.53 -1.91 3.08
C SER A 171 13.41 -2.89 3.36
N TYR A 172 13.37 -4.01 2.64
CA TYR A 172 12.40 -5.09 2.87
C TYR A 172 12.44 -5.59 4.32
N LYS A 173 13.65 -5.71 4.88
CA LYS A 173 13.89 -6.21 6.24
C LYS A 173 13.59 -5.19 7.34
N SER A 174 13.38 -3.92 7.04
CA SER A 174 12.99 -2.93 8.06
C SER A 174 11.62 -3.21 8.67
N LEU A 175 10.79 -3.99 7.98
CA LEU A 175 9.57 -4.55 8.54
C LEU A 175 9.88 -5.93 9.15
N PRO A 176 9.49 -6.21 10.41
CA PRO A 176 9.68 -7.53 11.02
C PRO A 176 8.99 -8.64 10.22
N ARG A 177 9.58 -9.83 10.21
CA ARG A 177 9.03 -10.97 9.47
C ARG A 177 7.56 -11.25 9.80
N LYS A 178 7.17 -11.18 11.09
CA LYS A 178 5.78 -11.36 11.52
C LYS A 178 4.81 -10.36 10.89
N PHE A 179 5.28 -9.17 10.57
CA PHE A 179 4.49 -8.17 9.88
C PHE A 179 4.45 -8.46 8.37
N ARG A 180 5.62 -8.69 7.75
CA ARG A 180 5.75 -8.93 6.30
C ARG A 180 4.88 -10.07 5.78
N ILE A 181 4.78 -11.18 6.50
CA ILE A 181 3.94 -12.33 6.10
C ILE A 181 2.43 -12.02 6.05
N ASN A 182 2.00 -10.88 6.60
CA ASN A 182 0.63 -10.39 6.53
C ASN A 182 0.43 -9.31 5.45
N VAL A 183 1.48 -8.99 4.70
CA VAL A 183 1.42 -8.06 3.57
C VAL A 183 1.34 -8.89 2.28
N PRO A 184 0.16 -9.02 1.67
CA PRO A 184 0.00 -9.88 0.51
C PRO A 184 0.49 -9.24 -0.80
N ASN A 185 0.63 -7.91 -0.81
CA ASN A 185 0.94 -7.18 -2.04
C ASN A 185 2.20 -6.33 -1.86
N TRP A 186 3.15 -6.48 -2.80
CA TRP A 186 4.45 -5.83 -2.73
C TRP A 186 4.84 -5.18 -4.04
N VAL A 187 5.32 -3.96 -3.97
CA VAL A 187 6.11 -3.30 -5.00
C VAL A 187 7.56 -3.35 -4.56
N LEU A 188 8.37 -4.13 -5.26
CA LEU A 188 9.77 -4.38 -4.93
C LEU A 188 10.65 -3.68 -5.95
N MET A 189 11.27 -2.58 -5.53
CA MET A 189 12.26 -1.86 -6.33
C MET A 189 13.58 -2.62 -6.35
N ARG A 190 14.52 -2.19 -7.19
CA ARG A 190 15.86 -2.76 -7.27
C ARG A 190 16.56 -2.70 -5.90
N THR A 191 17.06 -3.85 -5.44
CA THR A 191 17.98 -3.93 -4.31
C THR A 191 19.25 -4.68 -4.70
N TYR A 192 20.37 -4.17 -4.24
CA TYR A 192 21.69 -4.82 -4.42
C TYR A 192 22.09 -5.65 -3.19
N ASN A 193 21.27 -5.65 -2.14
CA ASN A 193 21.54 -6.41 -0.92
C ASN A 193 21.13 -7.88 -1.12
N ALA A 194 22.12 -8.77 -1.24
CA ALA A 194 21.90 -10.20 -1.43
C ALA A 194 21.06 -10.83 -0.30
N GLY A 195 21.25 -10.37 0.95
CA GLY A 195 20.47 -10.86 2.08
C GLY A 195 19.00 -10.44 2.05
N GLU A 196 18.68 -9.28 1.47
CA GLU A 196 17.30 -8.88 1.21
C GLU A 196 16.68 -9.70 0.10
N ARG A 197 17.40 -9.85 -1.03
CA ARG A 197 16.95 -10.66 -2.17
C ARG A 197 16.60 -12.07 -1.73
N LYS A 198 17.46 -12.69 -0.94
CA LYS A 198 17.20 -14.01 -0.38
C LYS A 198 15.91 -14.05 0.44
N SER A 199 15.72 -13.09 1.35
CA SER A 199 14.49 -13.04 2.18
C SER A 199 13.23 -12.76 1.36
N ILE A 200 13.31 -11.89 0.36
CA ILE A 200 12.20 -11.62 -0.59
C ILE A 200 11.82 -12.92 -1.30
N CYS A 201 12.80 -13.64 -1.83
CA CYS A 201 12.58 -14.91 -2.52
C CYS A 201 11.95 -15.95 -1.60
N GLU A 202 12.57 -16.23 -0.44
CA GLU A 202 12.09 -17.21 0.54
C GLU A 202 10.66 -16.92 1.03
N GLU A 203 10.28 -15.66 1.15
CA GLU A 203 8.98 -15.28 1.72
C GLU A 203 7.88 -15.10 0.67
N LEU A 204 8.22 -14.78 -0.59
CA LEU A 204 7.26 -14.41 -1.63
C LEU A 204 7.22 -15.34 -2.85
N CYS A 205 8.14 -16.28 -3.00
CA CYS A 205 8.16 -17.20 -4.15
C CYS A 205 6.93 -18.13 -4.25
N ASN A 206 6.20 -18.29 -3.15
CA ASN A 206 5.01 -19.14 -3.06
C ASN A 206 5.33 -20.60 -3.47
N THR A 207 4.70 -21.10 -4.54
CA THR A 207 4.92 -22.46 -5.09
C THR A 207 5.95 -22.50 -6.20
N MET A 208 6.52 -21.36 -6.59
CA MET A 208 7.52 -21.24 -7.63
C MET A 208 8.91 -21.62 -7.11
N SER A 209 9.80 -22.08 -8.00
CA SER A 209 11.20 -22.27 -7.62
C SER A 209 11.88 -20.92 -7.32
N GLU A 210 12.82 -20.92 -6.37
CA GLU A 210 13.60 -19.71 -6.06
C GLU A 210 14.33 -19.17 -7.30
N LYS A 211 14.80 -20.05 -8.18
CA LYS A 211 15.49 -19.68 -9.42
C LYS A 211 14.57 -18.93 -10.38
N ASP A 212 13.34 -19.41 -10.57
CA ASP A 212 12.37 -18.78 -11.43
C ASP A 212 11.91 -17.43 -10.89
N PHE A 213 11.69 -17.39 -9.58
CA PHE A 213 11.35 -16.14 -8.90
C PHE A 213 12.46 -15.08 -9.05
N ASP A 214 13.72 -15.46 -8.81
CA ASP A 214 14.86 -14.55 -8.94
C ASP A 214 15.05 -14.11 -10.41
N SER A 215 14.79 -14.98 -11.37
CA SER A 215 14.80 -14.63 -12.81
C SER A 215 13.74 -13.60 -13.14
N MET A 216 12.49 -13.78 -12.68
CA MET A 216 11.41 -12.80 -12.87
C MET A 216 11.71 -11.46 -12.17
N TYR A 217 12.22 -11.52 -10.94
CA TYR A 217 12.61 -10.32 -10.20
C TYR A 217 13.67 -9.53 -10.98
N ASN A 218 14.74 -10.19 -11.44
CA ASN A 218 15.80 -9.53 -12.21
C ASN A 218 15.28 -8.91 -13.50
N HIS A 219 14.44 -9.62 -14.24
CA HIS A 219 13.81 -9.09 -15.46
C HIS A 219 12.92 -7.88 -15.15
N ALA A 220 12.15 -7.93 -14.07
CA ALA A 220 11.26 -6.83 -13.69
C ALA A 220 11.99 -5.54 -13.34
N ILE A 221 13.20 -5.65 -12.77
CA ILE A 221 14.00 -4.50 -12.28
C ILE A 221 15.15 -4.11 -13.22
N GLU A 222 15.23 -4.66 -14.42
CA GLU A 222 16.35 -4.40 -15.35
C GLU A 222 16.45 -2.95 -15.84
N GLU A 223 15.31 -2.26 -15.93
CA GLU A 223 15.23 -0.85 -16.29
C GLU A 223 15.24 0.06 -15.05
N ASP A 224 15.71 1.29 -15.23
CA ASP A 224 15.66 2.27 -14.15
C ASP A 224 14.21 2.60 -13.78
N TYR A 225 13.95 2.67 -12.49
CA TYR A 225 12.63 2.93 -11.91
C TYR A 225 11.55 1.87 -12.19
N SER A 226 11.91 0.75 -12.84
CA SER A 226 11.03 -0.40 -12.93
C SER A 226 11.02 -1.17 -11.60
N PHE A 227 9.98 -1.95 -11.39
CA PHE A 227 9.78 -2.71 -10.17
C PHE A 227 9.13 -4.06 -10.43
N PHE A 228 9.36 -4.98 -9.51
CA PHE A 228 8.67 -6.25 -9.45
C PHE A 228 7.44 -6.12 -8.56
N TYR A 229 6.27 -6.34 -9.14
CA TYR A 229 5.00 -6.30 -8.42
C TYR A 229 4.53 -7.71 -8.10
N VAL A 230 4.38 -7.97 -6.80
CA VAL A 230 3.85 -9.21 -6.25
C VAL A 230 2.43 -8.93 -5.77
N PHE A 231 1.44 -9.51 -6.42
CA PHE A 231 0.01 -9.29 -6.18
C PHE A 231 -0.69 -10.57 -5.73
N MET A 232 -0.49 -10.99 -4.48
CA MET A 232 -1.07 -12.23 -3.95
C MET A 232 -2.59 -12.17 -3.80
N ASP A 233 -3.17 -10.98 -3.76
CA ASP A 233 -4.63 -10.78 -3.78
C ASP A 233 -5.21 -10.80 -5.20
N ALA A 234 -4.41 -11.04 -6.24
CA ALA A 234 -4.88 -11.12 -7.63
C ALA A 234 -6.05 -12.11 -7.76
N PRO A 235 -7.13 -11.75 -8.44
CA PRO A 235 -8.26 -12.66 -8.72
C PRO A 235 -7.80 -13.90 -9.47
N ASN A 236 -6.93 -13.72 -10.48
CA ASN A 236 -6.27 -14.80 -11.19
C ASN A 236 -4.87 -15.04 -10.61
N LYS A 237 -4.66 -16.22 -10.00
CA LYS A 237 -3.39 -16.57 -9.36
C LYS A 237 -2.21 -16.71 -10.33
N LYS A 238 -2.46 -16.87 -11.63
CA LYS A 238 -1.40 -16.85 -12.67
C LYS A 238 -0.87 -15.45 -12.94
N GLU A 239 -1.51 -14.42 -12.44
CA GLU A 239 -1.18 -13.01 -12.65
C GLU A 239 -0.57 -12.34 -11.41
N CYS A 240 -0.14 -13.14 -10.43
CA CYS A 240 0.42 -12.64 -9.18
C CYS A 240 1.73 -11.88 -9.34
N PHE A 241 2.48 -12.11 -10.41
CA PHE A 241 3.79 -11.51 -10.63
C PHE A 241 3.79 -10.64 -11.87
N ARG A 242 4.25 -9.39 -11.74
CA ARG A 242 4.26 -8.44 -12.84
C ARG A 242 5.54 -7.59 -12.85
N LYS A 243 5.95 -7.18 -14.04
CA LYS A 243 6.87 -6.05 -14.23
C LYS A 243 6.02 -4.79 -14.26
N ASN A 244 6.29 -3.88 -13.35
CA ASN A 244 5.42 -2.75 -13.07
C ASN A 244 4.00 -3.23 -12.72
N PHE A 245 2.96 -2.48 -13.07
CA PHE A 245 1.58 -2.93 -12.92
C PHE A 245 1.02 -3.60 -14.19
N GLU A 246 1.75 -3.57 -15.29
CA GLU A 246 1.25 -3.83 -16.64
C GLU A 246 1.58 -5.24 -17.14
N THR A 247 2.86 -5.65 -17.09
CA THR A 247 3.32 -6.86 -17.76
C THR A 247 3.27 -8.06 -16.82
N ILE A 248 2.39 -9.02 -17.11
CA ILE A 248 2.30 -10.28 -16.37
C ILE A 248 3.55 -11.11 -16.66
N LEU A 249 4.17 -11.61 -15.60
CA LEU A 249 5.30 -12.53 -15.66
C LEU A 249 4.81 -13.94 -15.28
N SER A 250 4.86 -14.85 -16.21
CA SER A 250 4.48 -16.24 -16.01
C SER A 250 5.60 -17.15 -16.51
N ASN A 251 5.75 -18.30 -15.87
CA ASN A 251 6.56 -19.40 -16.42
C ASN A 251 5.81 -20.09 -17.54
#